data_5d56582649b56dbc524803025ad08f25
#
_entry.id   5d56582649b56dbc524803025ad08f25
#
_cell.length_a   1.000
_cell.length_b   1.000
_cell.length_c   1.000
_cell.angle_alpha   90.00
_cell.angle_beta   90.00
_cell.angle_gamma   90.00
#
_symmetry.space_group_name_H-M   'P 1'
#
loop_
_entity.id
_entity.type
_entity.pdbx_description
1 polymer ?
#
loop_
_entity_poly.entity_id
_entity_poly.type
_entity_poly.pdbx_seq_one_letter_code
_entity_poly.pdbx_strand_id
1 'polypeptide(L)'
;ALTTHYQDTRGIDKATTDMVTEWLAAGVNPGSATLFVQSQVVAHAELHLLLSMITPLGWLERVPTYKDQQEKLTDKDLTTYGFLGYPLLQSADILLYRAGHVPVGADQVAHVEITREIARRFNHIYGREPDFEELAESACDKMGKKGAKLYRSLRKAYLENGDQEALQRAQ
;
A
#
# COMPACT_ATOMS: atom_id res chain seq x y z
N ALA A 1 2.20 -14.61 0.28
CA ALA A 1 0.88 -15.29 0.20
C ALA A 1 0.77 -16.13 -1.07
N LEU A 2 0.22 -17.33 -0.97
CA LEU A 2 -0.03 -18.19 -2.12
C LEU A 2 -1.36 -17.82 -2.76
N THR A 3 -1.35 -16.93 -3.73
CA THR A 3 -2.58 -16.47 -4.39
C THR A 3 -2.90 -17.22 -5.69
N THR A 4 -1.89 -17.79 -6.34
CA THR A 4 -2.04 -18.51 -7.61
C THR A 4 -1.88 -20.04 -7.48
N HIS A 5 -1.31 -20.53 -6.38
CA HIS A 5 -1.05 -21.93 -6.09
C HIS A 5 -1.60 -22.35 -4.72
N TYR A 6 -2.72 -21.75 -4.31
CA TYR A 6 -3.29 -21.96 -2.98
C TYR A 6 -3.77 -23.40 -2.71
N GLN A 7 -3.98 -24.18 -3.76
CA GLN A 7 -4.42 -25.58 -3.65
C GLN A 7 -3.29 -26.56 -3.27
N ASP A 8 -2.03 -26.17 -3.52
CA ASP A 8 -0.87 -27.00 -3.16
C ASP A 8 0.12 -26.21 -2.31
N THR A 9 0.11 -26.50 -1.03
CA THR A 9 0.98 -25.87 -0.02
C THR A 9 2.24 -26.67 0.29
N ARG A 10 2.39 -27.87 -0.32
CA ARG A 10 3.57 -28.70 -0.13
C ARG A 10 4.80 -28.00 -0.67
N GLY A 11 5.86 -27.98 0.07
CA GLY A 11 7.11 -27.34 -0.34
C GLY A 11 7.28 -25.89 0.05
N ILE A 12 6.28 -25.24 0.69
CA ILE A 12 6.44 -23.86 1.20
C ILE A 12 7.63 -23.78 2.17
N ASP A 13 7.74 -24.72 3.10
CA ASP A 13 8.82 -24.73 4.10
C ASP A 13 10.18 -24.89 3.42
N LYS A 14 10.26 -25.77 2.42
CA LYS A 14 11.48 -25.95 1.65
C LYS A 14 11.83 -24.69 0.87
N ALA A 15 10.88 -24.11 0.15
CA ALA A 15 11.09 -22.89 -0.62
C ALA A 15 11.51 -21.72 0.28
N THR A 16 10.93 -21.60 1.46
CA THR A 16 11.31 -20.60 2.46
C THR A 16 12.76 -20.78 2.91
N THR A 17 13.16 -22.01 3.21
CA THR A 17 14.53 -22.34 3.63
C THR A 17 15.52 -22.07 2.49
N ASP A 18 15.22 -22.52 1.28
CA ASP A 18 16.06 -22.32 0.10
C ASP A 18 16.27 -20.82 -0.16
N MET A 19 15.19 -20.03 -0.16
CA MET A 19 15.25 -18.58 -0.35
C MET A 19 16.10 -17.86 0.69
N VAL A 20 15.93 -18.18 1.97
CA VAL A 20 16.75 -17.59 3.05
C VAL A 20 18.21 -17.97 2.90
N THR A 21 18.49 -19.24 2.51
CA THR A 21 19.85 -19.71 2.26
C THR A 21 20.52 -18.93 1.14
N GLU A 22 19.79 -18.69 0.04
CA GLU A 22 20.28 -17.89 -1.09
C GLU A 22 20.55 -16.44 -0.69
N TRP A 23 19.69 -15.82 0.11
CA TRP A 23 19.91 -14.46 0.61
C TRP A 23 21.17 -14.35 1.48
N LEU A 24 21.37 -15.29 2.38
CA LEU A 24 22.57 -15.33 3.22
C LEU A 24 23.83 -15.55 2.37
N ALA A 25 23.77 -16.44 1.38
CA ALA A 25 24.87 -16.68 0.45
C ALA A 25 25.17 -15.45 -0.42
N ALA A 26 24.16 -14.66 -0.78
CA ALA A 26 24.31 -13.41 -1.51
C ALA A 26 24.83 -12.24 -0.64
N GLY A 27 25.04 -12.47 0.67
CA GLY A 27 25.64 -11.48 1.57
C GLY A 27 24.64 -10.67 2.41
N VAL A 28 23.37 -11.06 2.46
CA VAL A 28 22.42 -10.46 3.42
C VAL A 28 22.86 -10.83 4.82
N ASN A 29 23.25 -9.82 5.60
CA ASN A 29 23.77 -10.03 6.95
C ASN A 29 22.62 -9.91 7.98
N PRO A 30 22.27 -11.01 8.70
CA PRO A 30 21.21 -10.96 9.70
C PRO A 30 21.53 -10.09 10.92
N GLY A 31 22.79 -9.69 11.09
CA GLY A 31 23.19 -8.71 12.12
C GLY A 31 22.81 -7.26 11.77
N SER A 32 22.53 -6.97 10.49
CA SER A 32 22.15 -5.64 9.99
C SER A 32 20.80 -5.62 9.25
N ALA A 33 20.23 -6.78 8.95
CA ALA A 33 18.94 -6.93 8.29
C ALA A 33 18.03 -7.84 9.11
N THR A 34 16.75 -7.48 9.22
CA THR A 34 15.75 -8.31 9.90
C THR A 34 15.12 -9.27 8.90
N LEU A 35 15.32 -10.56 9.11
CA LEU A 35 14.67 -11.63 8.35
C LEU A 35 13.59 -12.27 9.22
N PHE A 36 12.39 -12.41 8.69
CA PHE A 36 11.27 -13.00 9.42
C PHE A 36 10.28 -13.68 8.48
N VAL A 37 9.51 -14.62 9.01
CA VAL A 37 8.41 -15.25 8.29
C VAL A 37 7.16 -14.38 8.46
N GLN A 38 6.60 -13.87 7.36
CA GLN A 38 5.47 -12.94 7.35
C GLN A 38 4.29 -13.43 8.22
N SER A 39 3.93 -14.71 8.13
CA SER A 39 2.80 -15.28 8.87
C SER A 39 3.02 -15.36 10.40
N GLN A 40 4.24 -15.20 10.88
CA GLN A 40 4.53 -15.12 12.31
C GLN A 40 4.39 -13.70 12.87
N VAL A 41 4.22 -12.71 12.01
CA VAL A 41 3.96 -11.31 12.40
C VAL A 41 2.50 -10.99 12.08
N VAL A 42 1.61 -11.26 13.03
CA VAL A 42 0.14 -11.17 12.85
C VAL A 42 -0.32 -9.79 12.42
N ALA A 43 0.42 -8.74 12.80
CA ALA A 43 0.12 -7.36 12.43
C ALA A 43 -0.02 -7.11 10.92
N HIS A 44 0.63 -7.91 10.07
CA HIS A 44 0.43 -7.84 8.61
C HIS A 44 -1.02 -8.16 8.22
N ALA A 45 -1.57 -9.22 8.78
CA ALA A 45 -2.95 -9.63 8.52
C ALA A 45 -3.96 -8.65 9.14
N GLU A 46 -3.68 -8.15 10.33
CA GLU A 46 -4.53 -7.16 11.02
C GLU A 46 -4.57 -5.85 10.21
N LEU A 47 -3.42 -5.32 9.80
CA LEU A 47 -3.38 -4.11 8.98
C LEU A 47 -4.03 -4.32 7.62
N HIS A 48 -3.80 -5.48 6.96
CA HIS A 48 -4.50 -5.82 5.73
C HIS A 48 -6.02 -5.77 5.91
N LEU A 49 -6.56 -6.33 6.97
CA LEU A 49 -7.99 -6.30 7.27
C LEU A 49 -8.48 -4.86 7.44
N LEU A 50 -7.78 -4.02 8.21
CA LEU A 50 -8.15 -2.61 8.40
C LEU A 50 -8.13 -1.84 7.08
N LEU A 51 -7.09 -2.01 6.27
CA LEU A 51 -6.99 -1.37 4.97
C LEU A 51 -8.07 -1.84 4.00
N SER A 52 -8.52 -3.11 4.11
CA SER A 52 -9.59 -3.66 3.26
C SER A 52 -10.93 -2.95 3.45
N MET A 53 -11.18 -2.41 4.65
CA MET A 53 -12.42 -1.69 4.95
C MET A 53 -12.51 -0.31 4.28
N ILE A 54 -11.38 0.26 3.88
CA ILE A 54 -11.32 1.60 3.31
C ILE A 54 -10.92 1.63 1.83
N THR A 55 -10.41 0.51 1.29
CA THR A 55 -9.90 0.48 -0.09
C THR A 55 -11.03 0.20 -1.08
N PRO A 56 -11.32 1.10 -2.03
CA PRO A 56 -12.32 0.87 -3.05
C PRO A 56 -11.93 -0.32 -3.94
N LEU A 57 -12.88 -1.22 -4.21
CA LEU A 57 -12.67 -2.42 -5.03
C LEU A 57 -12.08 -2.08 -6.40
N GLY A 58 -12.61 -1.04 -7.06
CA GLY A 58 -12.15 -0.61 -8.36
C GLY A 58 -10.69 -0.13 -8.42
N TRP A 59 -10.05 0.13 -7.27
CA TRP A 59 -8.61 0.40 -7.24
C TRP A 59 -7.80 -0.88 -7.46
N LEU A 60 -8.22 -1.97 -6.85
CA LEU A 60 -7.59 -3.29 -6.99
C LEU A 60 -7.80 -3.86 -8.39
N GLU A 61 -9.01 -3.72 -8.94
CA GLU A 61 -9.35 -4.18 -10.29
C GLU A 61 -8.57 -3.44 -11.40
N ARG A 62 -8.10 -2.23 -11.14
CA ARG A 62 -7.30 -1.43 -12.09
C ARG A 62 -5.81 -1.72 -12.04
N VAL A 63 -5.34 -2.50 -11.07
CA VAL A 63 -3.92 -2.91 -11.04
C VAL A 63 -3.62 -3.74 -12.29
N PRO A 64 -2.70 -3.32 -13.17
CA PRO A 64 -2.48 -3.97 -14.48
C PRO A 64 -2.19 -5.47 -14.37
N THR A 65 -1.40 -5.86 -13.37
CA THR A 65 -1.05 -7.27 -13.11
C THR A 65 -2.26 -8.16 -12.85
N TYR A 66 -3.36 -7.65 -12.34
CA TYR A 66 -4.58 -8.42 -12.12
C TYR A 66 -5.17 -8.91 -13.46
N LYS A 67 -5.33 -8.00 -14.42
CA LYS A 67 -5.87 -8.32 -15.76
C LYS A 67 -4.91 -9.19 -16.56
N ASP A 68 -3.63 -8.80 -16.59
CA ASP A 68 -2.59 -9.51 -17.33
C ASP A 68 -2.45 -10.97 -16.87
N GLN A 69 -2.58 -11.24 -15.57
CA GLN A 69 -2.50 -12.59 -15.05
C GLN A 69 -3.76 -13.40 -15.30
N GLN A 70 -4.95 -12.79 -15.27
CA GLN A 70 -6.19 -13.45 -15.66
C GLN A 70 -6.13 -13.92 -17.13
N GLU A 71 -5.54 -13.12 -18.02
CA GLU A 71 -5.38 -13.50 -19.42
C GLU A 71 -4.32 -14.58 -19.64
N LYS A 72 -3.23 -14.59 -18.84
CA LYS A 72 -2.11 -15.52 -19.00
C LYS A 72 -2.31 -16.87 -18.31
N LEU A 73 -3.07 -16.93 -17.24
CA LEU A 73 -3.22 -18.09 -16.38
C LEU A 73 -4.67 -18.65 -16.48
N THR A 74 -5.07 -18.96 -17.69
CA THR A 74 -6.43 -19.46 -18.00
C THR A 74 -6.74 -20.84 -17.42
N ASP A 75 -5.73 -21.58 -17.00
CA ASP A 75 -5.82 -22.88 -16.34
C ASP A 75 -6.05 -22.80 -14.82
N LYS A 76 -6.05 -21.58 -14.26
CA LYS A 76 -6.20 -21.35 -12.81
C LYS A 76 -7.41 -20.48 -12.51
N ASP A 77 -8.09 -20.83 -11.42
CA ASP A 77 -9.13 -19.97 -10.88
C ASP A 77 -8.50 -18.81 -10.11
N LEU A 78 -8.43 -17.64 -10.76
CA LEU A 78 -7.92 -16.39 -10.21
C LEU A 78 -9.05 -15.45 -9.75
N THR A 79 -10.31 -15.96 -9.68
CA THR A 79 -11.47 -15.17 -9.26
C THR A 79 -11.64 -15.11 -7.74
N THR A 80 -10.58 -15.45 -7.01
CA THR A 80 -10.58 -15.43 -5.54
C THR A 80 -10.30 -14.05 -4.99
N TYR A 81 -10.88 -13.76 -3.81
CA TYR A 81 -10.54 -12.54 -3.07
C TYR A 81 -9.03 -12.44 -2.78
N GLY A 82 -8.38 -13.54 -2.44
CA GLY A 82 -6.94 -13.56 -2.17
C GLY A 82 -6.11 -13.08 -3.35
N PHE A 83 -6.53 -13.44 -4.58
CA PHE A 83 -5.84 -12.98 -5.78
C PHE A 83 -6.13 -11.49 -6.08
N LEU A 84 -7.37 -11.02 -5.93
CA LEU A 84 -7.70 -9.60 -6.09
C LEU A 84 -7.06 -8.74 -4.99
N GLY A 85 -7.02 -9.25 -3.76
CA GLY A 85 -6.61 -8.52 -2.57
C GLY A 85 -5.12 -8.56 -2.24
N TYR A 86 -4.28 -9.34 -2.96
CA TYR A 86 -2.86 -9.44 -2.60
C TYR A 86 -2.10 -8.09 -2.70
N PRO A 87 -2.43 -7.14 -3.60
CA PRO A 87 -1.75 -5.85 -3.61
C PRO A 87 -2.00 -5.06 -2.32
N LEU A 88 -3.15 -5.30 -1.68
CA LEU A 88 -3.49 -4.69 -0.40
C LEU A 88 -2.69 -5.30 0.77
N LEU A 89 -2.44 -6.61 0.74
CA LEU A 89 -1.54 -7.25 1.71
C LEU A 89 -0.11 -6.74 1.53
N GLN A 90 0.34 -6.59 0.29
CA GLN A 90 1.65 -5.98 -0.01
C GLN A 90 1.72 -4.53 0.49
N SER A 91 0.64 -3.78 0.38
CA SER A 91 0.56 -2.43 0.97
C SER A 91 0.69 -2.46 2.48
N ALA A 92 0.08 -3.44 3.15
CA ALA A 92 0.23 -3.63 4.59
C ALA A 92 1.70 -3.96 4.96
N ASP A 93 2.37 -4.82 4.19
CA ASP A 93 3.79 -5.15 4.39
C ASP A 93 4.69 -3.90 4.34
N ILE A 94 4.40 -2.97 3.43
CA ILE A 94 5.16 -1.73 3.26
C ILE A 94 4.85 -0.73 4.38
N LEU A 95 3.56 -0.49 4.64
CA LEU A 95 3.09 0.57 5.53
C LEU A 95 3.34 0.25 7.00
N LEU A 96 3.31 -1.02 7.39
CA LEU A 96 3.56 -1.47 8.76
C LEU A 96 4.94 -1.02 9.26
N TYR A 97 5.94 -1.02 8.39
CA TYR A 97 7.33 -0.66 8.70
C TYR A 97 7.69 0.77 8.32
N ARG A 98 6.75 1.56 7.81
CA ARG A 98 7.00 2.93 7.34
C ARG A 98 8.18 3.01 6.35
N ALA A 99 8.26 2.05 5.45
CA ALA A 99 9.36 1.93 4.51
C ALA A 99 9.48 3.20 3.63
N GLY A 100 10.61 3.90 3.71
CA GLY A 100 10.89 5.05 2.85
C GLY A 100 11.35 4.65 1.44
N HIS A 101 11.90 3.43 1.31
CA HIS A 101 12.36 2.87 0.04
C HIS A 101 11.91 1.41 -0.06
N VAL A 102 11.36 1.05 -1.20
CA VAL A 102 10.91 -0.30 -1.50
C VAL A 102 11.53 -0.71 -2.83
N PRO A 103 12.62 -1.50 -2.82
CA PRO A 103 13.25 -1.99 -4.05
C PRO A 103 12.33 -3.00 -4.73
N VAL A 104 11.89 -2.69 -5.94
CA VAL A 104 10.96 -3.53 -6.70
C VAL A 104 11.33 -3.58 -8.18
N GLY A 105 10.91 -4.62 -8.87
CA GLY A 105 10.94 -4.68 -10.33
C GLY A 105 9.91 -3.72 -10.97
N ALA A 106 10.07 -3.44 -12.26
CA ALA A 106 9.20 -2.54 -13.00
C ALA A 106 7.72 -3.00 -13.00
N ASP A 107 7.49 -4.31 -12.93
CA ASP A 107 6.17 -4.93 -12.83
C ASP A 107 5.44 -4.64 -11.50
N GLN A 108 6.17 -4.20 -10.46
CA GLN A 108 5.63 -3.90 -9.13
C GLN A 108 5.40 -2.41 -8.89
N VAL A 109 5.70 -1.54 -9.84
CA VAL A 109 5.51 -0.08 -9.69
C VAL A 109 4.07 0.26 -9.37
N ALA A 110 3.10 -0.37 -10.06
CA ALA A 110 1.68 -0.15 -9.81
C ALA A 110 1.25 -0.51 -8.37
N HIS A 111 1.89 -1.53 -7.76
CA HIS A 111 1.61 -1.92 -6.37
C HIS A 111 2.15 -0.89 -5.37
N VAL A 112 3.30 -0.27 -5.66
CA VAL A 112 3.84 0.83 -4.84
C VAL A 112 2.97 2.07 -4.97
N GLU A 113 2.47 2.37 -6.16
CA GLU A 113 1.55 3.51 -6.36
C GLU A 113 0.21 3.31 -5.62
N ILE A 114 -0.41 2.14 -5.72
CA ILE A 114 -1.65 1.88 -4.96
C ILE A 114 -1.41 1.95 -3.46
N THR A 115 -0.23 1.54 -2.97
CA THR A 115 0.15 1.68 -1.56
C THR A 115 0.13 3.14 -1.11
N ARG A 116 0.63 4.06 -1.93
CA ARG A 116 0.58 5.51 -1.65
C ARG A 116 -0.85 6.04 -1.60
N GLU A 117 -1.72 5.59 -2.53
CA GLU A 117 -3.14 5.99 -2.54
C GLU A 117 -3.86 5.50 -1.28
N ILE A 118 -3.62 4.25 -0.88
CA ILE A 118 -4.18 3.67 0.34
C ILE A 118 -3.73 4.44 1.58
N ALA A 119 -2.43 4.76 1.69
CA ALA A 119 -1.89 5.54 2.79
C ALA A 119 -2.51 6.94 2.86
N ARG A 120 -2.66 7.63 1.72
CA ARG A 120 -3.33 8.94 1.65
C ARG A 120 -4.79 8.86 2.12
N ARG A 121 -5.51 7.83 1.66
CA ARG A 121 -6.90 7.62 2.06
C ARG A 121 -7.02 7.31 3.55
N PHE A 122 -6.14 6.47 4.08
CA PHE A 122 -6.10 6.16 5.51
C PHE A 122 -5.87 7.44 6.34
N ASN A 123 -4.87 8.22 5.99
CA ASN A 123 -4.57 9.47 6.66
C ASN A 123 -5.70 10.50 6.52
N HIS A 124 -6.38 10.54 5.37
CA HIS A 124 -7.54 11.41 5.18
C HIS A 124 -8.71 11.04 6.10
N ILE A 125 -8.94 9.75 6.33
CA ILE A 125 -10.08 9.27 7.13
C ILE A 125 -9.75 9.31 8.63
N TYR A 126 -8.55 8.89 9.02
CA TYR A 126 -8.20 8.63 10.42
C TYR A 126 -7.06 9.49 10.97
N GLY A 127 -6.29 10.14 10.12
CA GLY A 127 -5.10 10.90 10.51
C GLY A 127 -5.39 12.34 10.93
N ARG A 128 -6.65 12.71 11.11
CA ARG A 128 -7.04 14.07 11.51
C ARG A 128 -7.03 14.19 13.03
N GLU A 129 -6.41 15.27 13.51
CA GLU A 129 -6.56 15.65 14.90
C GLU A 129 -8.02 16.03 15.20
N PRO A 130 -8.50 15.84 16.43
CA PRO A 130 -9.76 16.42 16.86
C PRO A 130 -9.77 17.91 16.53
N ASP A 131 -10.91 18.41 16.04
CA ASP A 131 -11.11 19.81 15.66
C ASP A 131 -10.25 20.34 14.50
N PHE A 132 -9.52 19.44 13.78
CA PHE A 132 -8.66 19.84 12.65
C PHE A 132 -9.40 20.68 11.60
N GLU A 133 -10.64 20.32 11.25
CA GLU A 133 -11.41 21.07 10.24
C GLU A 133 -11.77 22.47 10.75
N GLU A 134 -12.13 22.60 12.02
CA GLU A 134 -12.45 23.90 12.63
C GLU A 134 -11.20 24.78 12.71
N LEU A 135 -10.09 24.20 13.10
CA LEU A 135 -8.80 24.90 13.12
C LEU A 135 -8.34 25.31 11.73
N ALA A 136 -8.52 24.45 10.73
CA ALA A 136 -8.18 24.73 9.34
C ALA A 136 -9.06 25.85 8.75
N GLU A 137 -10.37 25.83 9.01
CA GLU A 137 -11.28 26.90 8.58
C GLU A 137 -10.95 28.22 9.29
N SER A 138 -10.72 28.22 10.59
CA SER A 138 -10.28 29.39 11.35
C SER A 138 -8.96 29.98 10.81
N ALA A 139 -8.02 29.12 10.42
CA ALA A 139 -6.79 29.55 9.77
C ALA A 139 -7.05 30.15 8.38
N CYS A 140 -7.92 29.53 7.58
CA CYS A 140 -8.33 30.03 6.28
C CYS A 140 -8.97 31.43 6.36
N ASP A 141 -9.79 31.69 7.36
CA ASP A 141 -10.42 32.99 7.56
C ASP A 141 -9.39 34.12 7.80
N LYS A 142 -8.28 33.77 8.48
CA LYS A 142 -7.15 34.71 8.70
C LYS A 142 -6.32 34.99 7.45
N MET A 143 -6.31 34.07 6.46
CA MET A 143 -5.56 34.21 5.22
C MET A 143 -6.21 35.16 4.20
N GLY A 144 -7.45 35.59 4.44
CA GLY A 144 -8.25 36.37 3.51
C GLY A 144 -8.78 35.54 2.32
N LYS A 145 -9.76 36.10 1.61
CA LYS A 145 -10.53 35.34 0.58
C LYS A 145 -9.69 34.69 -0.52
N LYS A 146 -8.64 35.37 -0.99
CA LYS A 146 -7.77 34.83 -2.06
C LYS A 146 -6.89 33.67 -1.55
N GLY A 147 -6.27 33.84 -0.39
CA GLY A 147 -5.42 32.82 0.23
C GLY A 147 -6.23 31.56 0.59
N ALA A 148 -7.37 31.74 1.25
CA ALA A 148 -8.26 30.64 1.60
C ALA A 148 -8.74 29.84 0.37
N LYS A 149 -9.12 30.52 -0.72
CA LYS A 149 -9.51 29.85 -1.97
C LYS A 149 -8.36 29.04 -2.57
N LEU A 150 -7.16 29.61 -2.60
CA LEU A 150 -5.97 28.92 -3.11
C LEU A 150 -5.64 27.70 -2.25
N TYR A 151 -5.56 27.85 -0.93
CA TYR A 151 -5.30 26.75 0.01
C TYR A 151 -6.31 25.61 -0.15
N ARG A 152 -7.62 25.89 -0.17
CA ARG A 152 -8.67 24.88 -0.37
C ARG A 152 -8.52 24.15 -1.70
N SER A 153 -8.16 24.87 -2.77
CA SER A 153 -7.91 24.26 -4.09
C SER A 153 -6.70 23.33 -4.08
N LEU A 154 -5.58 23.76 -3.49
CA LEU A 154 -4.36 22.97 -3.38
C LEU A 154 -4.56 21.75 -2.47
N ARG A 155 -5.23 21.94 -1.32
CA ARG A 155 -5.59 20.83 -0.41
C ARG A 155 -6.47 19.80 -1.12
N LYS A 156 -7.47 20.24 -1.88
CA LYS A 156 -8.32 19.35 -2.66
C LYS A 156 -7.53 18.56 -3.70
N ALA A 157 -6.66 19.22 -4.46
CA ALA A 157 -5.81 18.56 -5.46
C ALA A 157 -4.90 17.50 -4.82
N TYR A 158 -4.31 17.81 -3.65
CA TYR A 158 -3.51 16.82 -2.92
C TYR A 158 -4.36 15.64 -2.41
N LEU A 159 -5.51 15.90 -1.78
CA LEU A 159 -6.34 14.86 -1.17
C LEU A 159 -7.03 13.96 -2.21
N GLU A 160 -7.48 14.51 -3.35
CA GLU A 160 -8.17 13.75 -4.38
C GLU A 160 -7.22 13.08 -5.37
N ASN A 161 -6.15 13.76 -5.76
CA ASN A 161 -5.26 13.32 -6.84
C ASN A 161 -3.83 12.97 -6.37
N GLY A 162 -3.50 13.22 -5.09
CA GLY A 162 -2.16 13.04 -4.55
C GLY A 162 -1.12 13.99 -5.11
N ASP A 163 -1.53 15.18 -5.54
CA ASP A 163 -0.67 16.18 -6.16
C ASP A 163 0.35 16.72 -5.14
N GLN A 164 1.59 16.24 -5.25
CA GLN A 164 2.70 16.62 -4.36
C GLN A 164 3.13 18.07 -4.55
N GLU A 165 2.99 18.61 -5.76
CA GLU A 165 3.27 20.02 -6.05
C GLU A 165 2.25 20.92 -5.33
N ALA A 166 0.98 20.51 -5.35
CA ALA A 166 -0.07 21.19 -4.60
C ALA A 166 0.21 21.19 -3.09
N LEU A 167 0.70 20.07 -2.54
CA LEU A 167 1.08 19.98 -1.13
C LEU A 167 2.20 20.97 -0.78
N GLN A 168 3.28 20.98 -1.57
CA GLN A 168 4.42 21.88 -1.37
C GLN A 168 4.02 23.37 -1.46
N ARG A 169 3.10 23.70 -2.36
CA ARG A 169 2.60 25.07 -2.52
C ARG A 169 1.62 25.49 -1.44
N ALA A 170 1.04 24.55 -0.71
CA ALA A 170 0.10 24.79 0.38
C ALA A 170 0.80 25.00 1.74
N GLN A 171 2.06 24.59 1.87
CA GLN A 171 2.92 24.82 3.03
C GLN A 171 3.51 26.24 3.01
#